data_1f64e4f6d9993bb0eb37e4d497998664
#
_entry.id   1f64e4f6d9993bb0eb37e4d497998664
#
_cell.length_a   1.000
_cell.length_b   1.000
_cell.length_c   1.000
_cell.angle_alpha   90.00
_cell.angle_beta   90.00
_cell.angle_gamma   90.00
#
_symmetry.space_group_name_H-M   'P 1'
#
loop_
_entity.id
_entity.type
_entity.pdbx_description
1 polymer ?
#
loop_
_entity_poly.entity_id
_entity_poly.type
_entity_poly.pdbx_seq_one_letter_code
_entity_poly.pdbx_strand_id
1 'polypeptide(L)'
;MAKFLNLFSLSLIFTSTFCYANEQTQVSLYGDKIHYHGGLTKEANERVFEIFKENTSKIKWLSIKSLGGEVNLGLDLAEFINRNSLNVEVTEYCLSSCANYVFPAAHEKRITNHALIGFHGGTSGMAAGVAEFIKTLPESEREATQKHFDEYGEKTVAREADFFQKLGVNPNITTLGQSDKYKKYEDAGSYVGWYYGISDLNKLGVKNISVLNPPWVFKQLSEKSQFYKVEVTGS
;
A
#
# COMPACT_ATOMS: atom_id res chain seq x y z
N MET A 1 8.09 38.12 -14.31
CA MET A 1 8.38 37.65 -12.93
C MET A 1 7.62 36.36 -12.76
N ALA A 2 8.28 35.24 -12.95
CA ALA A 2 7.66 33.92 -12.79
C ALA A 2 7.56 33.60 -11.29
N LYS A 3 6.33 33.51 -10.76
CA LYS A 3 6.11 32.98 -9.43
C LYS A 3 6.31 31.45 -9.48
N PHE A 4 7.35 30.97 -8.82
CA PHE A 4 7.52 29.56 -8.54
C PHE A 4 6.34 29.08 -7.70
N LEU A 5 5.48 28.29 -8.33
CA LEU A 5 4.43 27.54 -7.63
C LEU A 5 5.12 26.40 -6.88
N ASN A 6 5.21 26.53 -5.56
CA ASN A 6 5.61 25.43 -4.69
C ASN A 6 4.53 24.33 -4.81
N LEU A 7 4.82 23.29 -5.57
CA LEU A 7 4.04 22.06 -5.64
C LEU A 7 4.24 21.27 -4.34
N PHE A 8 3.57 21.71 -3.28
CA PHE A 8 3.48 20.96 -2.04
C PHE A 8 2.41 19.90 -2.16
N SER A 9 2.86 18.66 -2.01
CA SER A 9 2.13 17.45 -1.59
C SER A 9 0.75 17.21 -2.20
N LEU A 10 0.73 16.49 -3.31
CA LEU A 10 -0.46 15.88 -3.91
C LEU A 10 -0.91 14.60 -3.17
N SER A 11 -0.80 14.61 -1.82
CA SER A 11 -1.31 13.53 -0.96
C SER A 11 -2.81 13.68 -0.64
N LEU A 12 -3.53 14.60 -1.29
CA LEU A 12 -4.85 15.06 -0.87
C LEU A 12 -6.02 14.55 -1.72
N ILE A 13 -5.84 13.53 -2.55
CA ILE A 13 -6.94 13.11 -3.46
C ILE A 13 -7.92 12.12 -2.84
N PHE A 14 -7.65 11.62 -1.65
CA PHE A 14 -8.62 10.84 -0.88
C PHE A 14 -8.83 11.46 0.50
N THR A 15 -9.56 12.57 0.56
CA THR A 15 -10.13 13.08 1.81
C THR A 15 -11.40 12.31 2.21
N SER A 16 -11.31 11.01 2.38
CA SER A 16 -11.99 10.42 3.50
C SER A 16 -11.18 10.88 4.72
N THR A 17 -11.75 11.73 5.52
CA THR A 17 -11.17 12.30 6.74
C THR A 17 -10.68 11.20 7.68
N PHE A 18 -9.52 10.60 7.37
CA PHE A 18 -8.72 9.94 8.37
C PHE A 18 -8.07 11.05 9.20
N CYS A 19 -8.79 11.53 10.21
CA CYS A 19 -8.24 12.36 11.27
C CYS A 19 -7.41 11.45 12.19
N TYR A 20 -6.35 10.85 11.62
CA TYR A 20 -5.26 10.35 12.43
C TYR A 20 -4.32 11.53 12.63
N ALA A 21 -4.04 11.82 13.90
CA ALA A 21 -2.99 12.75 14.27
C ALA A 21 -1.77 12.48 13.37
N ASN A 22 -1.15 13.54 12.87
CA ASN A 22 0.02 13.50 12.01
C ASN A 22 1.22 12.98 12.83
N GLU A 23 1.16 11.69 13.22
CA GLU A 23 2.29 11.03 13.88
C GLU A 23 3.39 10.89 12.84
N GLN A 24 4.51 11.54 13.11
CA GLN A 24 5.70 11.43 12.28
C GLN A 24 6.11 9.96 12.15
N THR A 25 6.32 9.50 10.91
CA THR A 25 6.76 8.13 10.67
C THR A 25 8.08 7.84 11.40
N GLN A 26 8.10 6.75 12.14
CA GLN A 26 9.25 6.33 12.95
C GLN A 26 9.90 5.09 12.35
N VAL A 27 11.23 5.13 12.24
CA VAL A 27 12.05 3.99 11.82
C VAL A 27 13.18 3.77 12.82
N SER A 28 13.24 2.57 13.37
CA SER A 28 14.25 2.19 14.37
C SER A 28 14.75 0.77 14.20
N LEU A 29 15.93 0.47 14.71
CA LEU A 29 16.50 -0.88 14.75
C LEU A 29 16.35 -1.46 16.16
N TYR A 30 15.79 -2.65 16.27
CA TYR A 30 15.79 -3.43 17.49
C TYR A 30 16.08 -4.91 17.20
N GLY A 31 17.16 -5.43 17.75
CA GLY A 31 17.59 -6.79 17.48
C GLY A 31 17.98 -6.99 16.00
N ASP A 32 17.32 -7.93 15.33
CA ASP A 32 17.47 -8.25 13.92
C ASP A 32 16.33 -7.66 13.04
N LYS A 33 15.53 -6.75 13.61
CA LYS A 33 14.36 -6.15 12.97
C LYS A 33 14.50 -4.64 12.84
N ILE A 34 14.17 -4.13 11.65
CA ILE A 34 13.84 -2.72 11.47
C ILE A 34 12.35 -2.57 11.77
N HIS A 35 11.99 -1.64 12.64
CA HIS A 35 10.61 -1.26 12.93
C HIS A 35 10.25 -0.02 12.14
N TYR A 36 9.13 -0.09 11.40
CA TYR A 36 8.58 0.97 10.56
C TYR A 36 7.13 1.25 11.00
N HIS A 37 6.89 2.39 11.63
CA HIS A 37 5.57 2.78 12.11
C HIS A 37 5.16 4.12 11.51
N GLY A 38 4.09 4.14 10.72
CA GLY A 38 3.55 5.35 10.12
C GLY A 38 3.34 5.24 8.61
N GLY A 39 3.15 6.38 7.94
CA GLY A 39 3.01 6.47 6.49
C GLY A 39 4.31 6.15 5.76
N LEU A 40 4.21 5.66 4.52
CA LEU A 40 5.38 5.49 3.66
C LEU A 40 5.85 6.87 3.20
N THR A 41 7.05 7.28 3.64
CA THR A 41 7.68 8.54 3.25
C THR A 41 9.07 8.30 2.70
N LYS A 42 9.57 9.26 1.95
CA LYS A 42 10.92 9.16 1.38
C LYS A 42 11.98 9.06 2.48
N GLU A 43 11.88 9.93 3.48
CA GLU A 43 12.84 10.00 4.60
C GLU A 43 12.85 8.70 5.41
N ALA A 44 11.65 8.11 5.63
CA ALA A 44 11.55 6.84 6.36
C ALA A 44 12.12 5.67 5.55
N ASN A 45 11.89 5.63 4.24
CA ASN A 45 12.49 4.64 3.36
C ASN A 45 14.01 4.76 3.31
N GLU A 46 14.55 5.98 3.16
CA GLU A 46 15.98 6.26 3.23
C GLU A 46 16.58 5.78 4.55
N ARG A 47 15.87 6.01 5.67
CA ARG A 47 16.31 5.53 6.98
C ARG A 47 16.35 3.99 7.06
N VAL A 48 15.39 3.28 6.47
CA VAL A 48 15.44 1.80 6.37
C VAL A 48 16.67 1.36 5.58
N PHE A 49 16.96 2.02 4.44
CA PHE A 49 18.09 1.66 3.59
C PHE A 49 19.43 1.88 4.27
N GLU A 50 19.58 2.99 5.00
CA GLU A 50 20.78 3.29 5.81
C GLU A 50 21.00 2.24 6.89
N ILE A 51 19.97 2.00 7.73
CA ILE A 51 20.06 1.00 8.82
C ILE A 51 20.42 -0.38 8.28
N PHE A 52 19.80 -0.79 7.19
CA PHE A 52 20.11 -2.08 6.55
C PHE A 52 21.55 -2.12 6.04
N LYS A 53 22.02 -1.08 5.34
CA LYS A 53 23.39 -0.99 4.82
C LYS A 53 24.45 -1.14 5.92
N GLU A 54 24.20 -0.52 7.08
CA GLU A 54 25.10 -0.60 8.25
C GLU A 54 25.07 -1.97 8.95
N ASN A 55 24.00 -2.77 8.76
CA ASN A 55 23.73 -3.98 9.51
C ASN A 55 23.32 -5.18 8.63
N THR A 56 23.77 -5.24 7.38
CA THR A 56 23.29 -6.19 6.34
C THR A 56 23.32 -7.66 6.79
N SER A 57 24.36 -8.10 7.51
CA SER A 57 24.47 -9.49 7.96
C SER A 57 23.53 -9.86 9.12
N LYS A 58 22.98 -8.86 9.80
CA LYS A 58 22.18 -9.03 11.03
C LYS A 58 20.69 -8.92 10.75
N ILE A 59 20.26 -7.95 9.90
CA ILE A 59 18.86 -7.63 9.67
C ILE A 59 18.22 -8.66 8.73
N LYS A 60 17.11 -9.25 9.16
CA LYS A 60 16.31 -10.20 8.39
C LYS A 60 14.85 -9.77 8.23
N TRP A 61 14.35 -8.88 9.09
CA TRP A 61 12.95 -8.54 9.18
C TRP A 61 12.71 -7.03 9.12
N LEU A 62 11.69 -6.65 8.38
CA LEU A 62 11.01 -5.37 8.52
C LEU A 62 9.69 -5.62 9.26
N SER A 63 9.57 -5.11 10.49
CA SER A 63 8.33 -5.12 11.26
C SER A 63 7.57 -3.83 10.95
N ILE A 64 6.41 -3.92 10.30
CA ILE A 64 5.70 -2.77 9.76
C ILE A 64 4.29 -2.63 10.30
N LYS A 65 3.92 -1.38 10.58
CA LYS A 65 2.55 -0.91 10.84
C LYS A 65 2.36 0.37 10.04
N SER A 66 1.61 0.31 8.93
CA SER A 66 1.55 1.41 7.97
C SER A 66 0.19 1.54 7.31
N LEU A 67 -0.29 2.78 7.18
CA LEU A 67 -1.45 3.14 6.38
C LEU A 67 -1.14 3.18 4.87
N GLY A 68 0.12 2.95 4.48
CA GLY A 68 0.57 3.12 3.10
C GLY A 68 1.09 4.53 2.84
N GLY A 69 1.06 4.96 1.60
CA GLY A 69 1.56 6.25 1.15
C GLY A 69 1.56 6.34 -0.37
N GLU A 70 2.38 7.24 -0.92
CA GLU A 70 2.52 7.42 -2.37
C GLU A 70 3.04 6.12 -3.03
N VAL A 71 2.54 5.83 -4.23
CA VAL A 71 2.75 4.55 -4.92
C VAL A 71 4.23 4.25 -5.14
N ASN A 72 5.01 5.22 -5.67
CA ASN A 72 6.41 4.99 -5.95
C ASN A 72 7.24 4.80 -4.68
N LEU A 73 6.88 5.45 -3.57
CA LEU A 73 7.52 5.20 -2.27
C LEU A 73 7.23 3.78 -1.76
N GLY A 74 6.01 3.29 -2.01
CA GLY A 74 5.66 1.88 -1.74
C GLY A 74 6.49 0.91 -2.58
N LEU A 75 6.61 1.18 -3.89
CA LEU A 75 7.41 0.37 -4.81
C LEU A 75 8.91 0.44 -4.48
N ASP A 76 9.45 1.61 -4.12
CA ASP A 76 10.86 1.76 -3.73
C ASP A 76 11.22 0.86 -2.55
N LEU A 77 10.39 0.90 -1.49
CA LEU A 77 10.58 0.05 -0.32
C LEU A 77 10.41 -1.43 -0.66
N ALA A 78 9.39 -1.77 -1.47
CA ALA A 78 9.09 -3.13 -1.90
C ALA A 78 10.23 -3.74 -2.75
N GLU A 79 10.73 -3.00 -3.72
CA GLU A 79 11.86 -3.44 -4.55
C GLU A 79 13.14 -3.61 -3.72
N PHE A 80 13.36 -2.74 -2.72
CA PHE A 80 14.46 -2.88 -1.78
C PHE A 80 14.33 -4.17 -0.96
N ILE A 81 13.14 -4.45 -0.41
CA ILE A 81 12.83 -5.68 0.34
C ILE A 81 13.09 -6.92 -0.51
N ASN A 82 12.55 -6.95 -1.73
CA ASN A 82 12.70 -8.08 -2.63
C ASN A 82 14.16 -8.34 -3.01
N ARG A 83 14.89 -7.30 -3.41
CA ARG A 83 16.30 -7.37 -3.82
C ARG A 83 17.21 -7.87 -2.71
N ASN A 84 16.89 -7.56 -1.45
CA ASN A 84 17.68 -7.97 -0.29
C ASN A 84 17.11 -9.20 0.42
N SER A 85 16.09 -9.85 -0.15
CA SER A 85 15.43 -11.03 0.42
C SER A 85 14.99 -10.82 1.87
N LEU A 86 14.51 -9.62 2.18
CA LEU A 86 14.01 -9.31 3.51
C LEU A 86 12.63 -9.93 3.74
N ASN A 87 12.38 -10.28 4.99
CA ASN A 87 11.08 -10.72 5.47
C ASN A 87 10.27 -9.53 5.99
N VAL A 88 8.93 -9.63 5.95
CA VAL A 88 8.03 -8.60 6.48
C VAL A 88 7.12 -9.19 7.55
N GLU A 89 7.07 -8.52 8.70
CA GLU A 89 6.14 -8.81 9.79
C GLU A 89 5.13 -7.67 9.94
N VAL A 90 3.85 -7.97 9.78
CA VAL A 90 2.78 -6.99 10.01
C VAL A 90 2.20 -7.19 11.40
N THR A 91 2.31 -6.17 12.25
CA THR A 91 1.92 -6.25 13.66
C THR A 91 0.45 -5.92 13.89
N GLU A 92 -0.08 -4.89 13.24
CA GLU A 92 -1.47 -4.48 13.38
C GLU A 92 -2.16 -4.31 12.01
N TYR A 93 -1.56 -3.50 11.12
CA TYR A 93 -2.09 -3.27 9.78
C TYR A 93 -1.00 -2.88 8.78
N CYS A 94 -1.27 -3.23 7.54
CA CYS A 94 -0.53 -2.80 6.36
C CYS A 94 -1.56 -2.51 5.28
N LEU A 95 -1.76 -1.22 4.96
CA LEU A 95 -2.83 -0.75 4.10
C LEU A 95 -2.29 -0.09 2.84
N SER A 96 -3.15 -0.01 1.79
CA SER A 96 -2.82 0.75 0.58
C SER A 96 -1.49 0.30 -0.05
N SER A 97 -0.57 1.21 -0.37
CA SER A 97 0.74 0.89 -0.95
C SER A 97 1.59 -0.06 -0.10
N CYS A 98 1.37 -0.12 1.22
CA CYS A 98 1.97 -1.15 2.07
C CYS A 98 1.43 -2.55 1.71
N ALA A 99 0.12 -2.70 1.59
CA ALA A 99 -0.53 -3.96 1.22
C ALA A 99 -0.27 -4.33 -0.23
N ASN A 100 -0.31 -3.33 -1.13
CA ASN A 100 -0.14 -3.54 -2.56
C ASN A 100 1.28 -4.01 -2.91
N TYR A 101 2.31 -3.44 -2.26
CA TYR A 101 3.69 -3.61 -2.71
C TYR A 101 4.61 -4.18 -1.64
N VAL A 102 4.65 -3.57 -0.44
CA VAL A 102 5.62 -3.93 0.61
C VAL A 102 5.39 -5.37 1.10
N PHE A 103 4.14 -5.71 1.41
CA PHE A 103 3.80 -7.04 1.91
C PHE A 103 4.05 -8.16 0.87
N PRO A 104 3.61 -8.06 -0.40
CA PRO A 104 3.89 -9.08 -1.41
C PRO A 104 5.38 -9.28 -1.71
N ALA A 105 6.19 -8.21 -1.63
CA ALA A 105 7.61 -8.23 -1.96
C ALA A 105 8.48 -9.07 -1.04
N ALA A 106 8.03 -9.33 0.18
CA ALA A 106 8.79 -10.05 1.20
C ALA A 106 9.10 -11.50 0.80
N HIS A 107 10.25 -12.01 1.21
CA HIS A 107 10.61 -13.41 1.04
C HIS A 107 9.72 -14.30 1.93
N GLU A 108 9.68 -14.04 3.23
CA GLU A 108 8.70 -14.59 4.16
C GLU A 108 7.81 -13.48 4.71
N LYS A 109 6.55 -13.81 4.92
CA LYS A 109 5.55 -12.90 5.46
C LYS A 109 5.01 -13.44 6.77
N ARG A 110 4.97 -12.58 7.78
CA ARG A 110 4.41 -12.95 9.08
C ARG A 110 3.37 -11.91 9.49
N ILE A 111 2.23 -12.37 9.93
CA ILE A 111 1.15 -11.50 10.41
C ILE A 111 0.76 -11.91 11.83
N THR A 112 0.40 -10.96 12.70
CA THR A 112 -0.23 -11.30 13.96
C THR A 112 -1.63 -11.86 13.71
N ASN A 113 -2.22 -12.50 14.72
CA ASN A 113 -3.53 -13.14 14.58
C ASN A 113 -4.69 -12.20 14.23
N HIS A 114 -4.53 -10.87 14.37
CA HIS A 114 -5.52 -9.86 14.02
C HIS A 114 -5.01 -8.81 13.04
N ALA A 115 -3.82 -9.00 12.48
CA ALA A 115 -3.26 -8.04 11.54
C ALA A 115 -4.13 -7.96 10.28
N LEU A 116 -4.36 -6.72 9.82
CA LEU A 116 -5.12 -6.44 8.60
C LEU A 116 -4.16 -6.11 7.45
N ILE A 117 -4.29 -6.84 6.36
CA ILE A 117 -3.70 -6.48 5.06
C ILE A 117 -4.85 -5.92 4.22
N GLY A 118 -4.90 -4.60 4.08
CA GLY A 118 -6.05 -3.89 3.52
C GLY A 118 -5.74 -3.14 2.24
N PHE A 119 -6.60 -3.32 1.24
CA PHE A 119 -6.50 -2.77 -0.10
C PHE A 119 -7.62 -1.77 -0.35
N HIS A 120 -7.38 -0.77 -1.21
CA HIS A 120 -8.42 0.15 -1.65
C HIS A 120 -8.23 0.62 -3.10
N GLY A 121 -7.31 0.00 -3.83
CA GLY A 121 -6.96 0.31 -5.22
C GLY A 121 -5.45 0.31 -5.41
N GLY A 122 -5.05 0.30 -6.68
CA GLY A 122 -3.69 0.48 -7.16
C GLY A 122 -3.65 1.55 -8.25
N THR A 123 -2.51 1.74 -8.88
CA THR A 123 -2.35 2.77 -9.92
C THR A 123 -3.34 2.57 -11.08
N SER A 124 -3.57 1.33 -11.49
CA SER A 124 -4.52 1.00 -12.57
C SER A 124 -5.98 1.36 -12.23
N GLY A 125 -6.35 1.46 -10.96
CA GLY A 125 -7.68 1.87 -10.49
C GLY A 125 -7.85 3.37 -10.23
N MET A 126 -6.79 4.18 -10.36
CA MET A 126 -6.82 5.61 -9.99
C MET A 126 -7.50 6.53 -11.01
N ALA A 127 -7.61 6.11 -12.27
CA ALA A 127 -8.05 6.99 -13.37
C ALA A 127 -9.42 7.66 -13.13
N ALA A 128 -10.40 6.91 -12.59
CA ALA A 128 -11.73 7.44 -12.31
C ALA A 128 -11.67 8.53 -11.21
N GLY A 129 -10.94 8.27 -10.12
CA GLY A 129 -10.76 9.24 -9.03
C GLY A 129 -10.03 10.50 -9.47
N VAL A 130 -9.02 10.37 -10.33
CA VAL A 130 -8.29 11.50 -10.94
C VAL A 130 -9.24 12.35 -11.80
N ALA A 131 -10.07 11.71 -12.64
CA ALA A 131 -11.02 12.42 -13.48
C ALA A 131 -12.03 13.24 -12.65
N GLU A 132 -12.56 12.67 -11.56
CA GLU A 132 -13.46 13.40 -10.66
C GLU A 132 -12.74 14.55 -9.95
N PHE A 133 -11.51 14.33 -9.47
CA PHE A 133 -10.71 15.38 -8.84
C PHE A 133 -10.48 16.56 -9.80
N ILE A 134 -10.11 16.30 -11.05
CA ILE A 134 -9.85 17.35 -12.05
C ILE A 134 -11.10 18.21 -12.29
N LYS A 135 -12.30 17.62 -12.25
CA LYS A 135 -13.56 18.40 -12.38
C LYS A 135 -13.73 19.42 -11.26
N THR A 136 -13.15 19.19 -10.09
CA THR A 136 -13.24 20.12 -8.94
C THR A 136 -12.29 21.31 -9.06
N LEU A 137 -11.30 21.26 -9.96
CA LEU A 137 -10.29 22.31 -10.14
C LEU A 137 -10.84 23.48 -10.98
N PRO A 138 -10.27 24.69 -10.80
CA PRO A 138 -10.46 25.79 -11.74
C PRO A 138 -10.12 25.37 -13.17
N GLU A 139 -10.87 25.87 -14.15
CA GLU A 139 -10.68 25.49 -15.56
C GLU A 139 -9.24 25.71 -16.06
N SER A 140 -8.61 26.79 -15.61
CA SER A 140 -7.22 27.14 -15.96
C SER A 140 -6.16 26.16 -15.45
N GLU A 141 -6.51 25.27 -14.50
CA GLU A 141 -5.58 24.30 -13.90
C GLU A 141 -5.80 22.87 -14.41
N ARG A 142 -6.95 22.61 -15.05
CA ARG A 142 -7.36 21.25 -15.42
C ARG A 142 -6.43 20.59 -16.41
N GLU A 143 -6.07 21.29 -17.50
CA GLU A 143 -5.21 20.73 -18.57
C GLU A 143 -3.81 20.37 -18.05
N ALA A 144 -3.18 21.29 -17.31
CA ALA A 144 -1.86 21.04 -16.75
C ALA A 144 -1.87 19.90 -15.73
N THR A 145 -2.92 19.83 -14.91
CA THR A 145 -3.09 18.77 -13.92
C THR A 145 -3.37 17.42 -14.58
N GLN A 146 -4.25 17.37 -15.60
CA GLN A 146 -4.50 16.16 -16.38
C GLN A 146 -3.21 15.62 -16.99
N LYS A 147 -2.46 16.46 -17.68
CA LYS A 147 -1.17 16.08 -18.28
C LYS A 147 -0.20 15.51 -17.25
N HIS A 148 -0.11 16.15 -16.09
CA HIS A 148 0.74 15.66 -15.00
C HIS A 148 0.32 14.24 -14.53
N PHE A 149 -0.98 14.01 -14.37
CA PHE A 149 -1.49 12.70 -13.97
C PHE A 149 -1.32 11.65 -15.06
N ASP A 150 -1.45 12.02 -16.33
CA ASP A 150 -1.24 11.11 -17.45
C ASP A 150 0.22 10.65 -17.50
N GLU A 151 1.18 11.58 -17.41
CA GLU A 151 2.61 11.27 -17.39
C GLU A 151 3.02 10.45 -16.16
N TYR A 152 2.49 10.80 -14.99
CA TYR A 152 2.71 10.05 -13.75
C TYR A 152 2.11 8.65 -13.85
N GLY A 153 0.84 8.56 -14.28
CA GLY A 153 0.10 7.31 -14.37
C GLY A 153 0.74 6.33 -15.33
N GLU A 154 1.14 6.77 -16.52
CA GLU A 154 1.78 5.91 -17.52
C GLU A 154 3.05 5.24 -16.96
N LYS A 155 3.94 6.01 -16.35
CA LYS A 155 5.19 5.50 -15.78
C LYS A 155 4.92 4.57 -14.59
N THR A 156 3.99 4.95 -13.73
CA THR A 156 3.71 4.20 -12.51
C THR A 156 2.97 2.89 -12.80
N VAL A 157 2.03 2.88 -13.75
CA VAL A 157 1.34 1.66 -14.20
C VAL A 157 2.32 0.67 -14.81
N ALA A 158 3.23 1.15 -15.65
CA ALA A 158 4.26 0.28 -16.25
C ALA A 158 5.18 -0.32 -15.17
N ARG A 159 5.61 0.49 -14.20
CA ARG A 159 6.43 0.04 -13.06
C ARG A 159 5.69 -0.97 -12.18
N GLU A 160 4.41 -0.73 -11.88
CA GLU A 160 3.56 -1.63 -11.10
C GLU A 160 3.40 -2.98 -11.81
N ALA A 161 3.15 -2.98 -13.12
CA ALA A 161 3.03 -4.20 -13.91
C ALA A 161 4.32 -5.03 -13.91
N ASP A 162 5.48 -4.41 -14.15
CA ASP A 162 6.79 -5.05 -14.10
C ASP A 162 7.09 -5.62 -12.69
N PHE A 163 6.76 -4.88 -11.66
CA PHE A 163 6.90 -5.33 -10.27
C PHE A 163 6.11 -6.60 -9.98
N PHE A 164 4.82 -6.63 -10.31
CA PHE A 164 3.99 -7.82 -10.08
C PHE A 164 4.41 -9.02 -10.94
N GLN A 165 4.83 -8.76 -12.18
CA GLN A 165 5.37 -9.79 -13.06
C GLN A 165 6.62 -10.46 -12.45
N LYS A 166 7.56 -9.66 -11.93
CA LYS A 166 8.78 -10.16 -11.28
C LYS A 166 8.50 -10.98 -10.04
N LEU A 167 7.46 -10.65 -9.29
CA LEU A 167 7.06 -11.38 -8.08
C LEU A 167 6.21 -12.62 -8.38
N GLY A 168 5.66 -12.76 -9.59
CA GLY A 168 4.64 -13.78 -9.89
C GLY A 168 3.34 -13.56 -9.14
N VAL A 169 3.01 -12.31 -8.81
CA VAL A 169 1.76 -11.90 -8.16
C VAL A 169 0.78 -11.41 -9.21
N ASN A 170 -0.48 -11.82 -9.08
CA ASN A 170 -1.54 -11.36 -9.98
C ASN A 170 -1.80 -9.86 -9.74
N PRO A 171 -1.61 -8.97 -10.72
CA PRO A 171 -1.80 -7.53 -10.56
C PRO A 171 -3.23 -7.13 -10.17
N ASN A 172 -4.22 -7.98 -10.48
CA ASN A 172 -5.60 -7.73 -10.06
C ASN A 172 -5.80 -7.72 -8.54
N ILE A 173 -4.79 -8.11 -7.76
CA ILE A 173 -4.81 -7.99 -6.28
C ILE A 173 -5.18 -6.57 -5.84
N THR A 174 -4.80 -5.56 -6.61
CA THR A 174 -5.05 -4.15 -6.30
C THR A 174 -6.40 -3.63 -6.80
N THR A 175 -7.16 -4.41 -7.58
CA THR A 175 -8.40 -3.93 -8.25
C THR A 175 -9.62 -4.84 -8.10
N LEU A 176 -9.46 -6.12 -7.71
CA LEU A 176 -10.56 -7.07 -7.62
C LEU A 176 -11.73 -6.58 -6.75
N GLY A 177 -11.44 -5.85 -5.67
CA GLY A 177 -12.47 -5.28 -4.80
C GLY A 177 -13.33 -4.22 -5.50
N GLN A 178 -12.82 -3.55 -6.53
CA GLN A 178 -13.52 -2.52 -7.29
C GLN A 178 -14.41 -3.09 -8.40
N SER A 179 -14.49 -4.42 -8.54
CA SER A 179 -15.36 -5.04 -9.55
C SER A 179 -16.85 -4.91 -9.19
N ASP A 180 -17.72 -5.00 -10.20
CA ASP A 180 -19.18 -4.86 -10.05
C ASP A 180 -19.78 -5.75 -8.97
N LYS A 181 -19.20 -6.92 -8.72
CA LYS A 181 -19.60 -7.85 -7.65
C LYS A 181 -19.57 -7.18 -6.27
N TYR A 182 -18.68 -6.24 -6.06
CA TYR A 182 -18.43 -5.58 -4.77
C TYR A 182 -18.94 -4.14 -4.69
N LYS A 183 -19.49 -3.59 -5.77
CA LYS A 183 -19.98 -2.21 -5.85
C LYS A 183 -20.93 -1.81 -4.72
N LYS A 184 -21.77 -2.74 -4.24
CA LYS A 184 -22.67 -2.53 -3.10
C LYS A 184 -21.95 -2.04 -1.82
N TYR A 185 -20.67 -2.35 -1.66
CA TYR A 185 -19.89 -1.93 -0.50
C TYR A 185 -19.36 -0.50 -0.65
N GLU A 186 -19.02 -0.09 -1.88
CA GLU A 186 -18.69 1.31 -2.19
C GLU A 186 -19.91 2.21 -1.99
N ASP A 187 -21.08 1.79 -2.51
CA ASP A 187 -22.34 2.53 -2.40
C ASP A 187 -22.80 2.68 -0.94
N ALA A 188 -22.43 1.77 -0.05
CA ALA A 188 -22.77 1.84 1.37
C ALA A 188 -22.04 2.96 2.14
N GLY A 189 -20.94 3.48 1.61
CA GLY A 189 -20.17 4.62 2.16
C GLY A 189 -19.46 4.37 3.50
N SER A 190 -19.60 3.17 4.08
CA SER A 190 -18.95 2.79 5.35
C SER A 190 -17.66 2.00 5.14
N TYR A 191 -17.45 1.45 3.93
CA TYR A 191 -16.27 0.68 3.60
C TYR A 191 -15.20 1.56 2.95
N VAL A 192 -13.99 1.48 3.48
CA VAL A 192 -12.81 2.23 2.98
C VAL A 192 -11.89 1.37 2.12
N GLY A 193 -12.21 0.08 1.96
CA GLY A 193 -11.43 -0.86 1.18
C GLY A 193 -11.84 -2.31 1.44
N TRP A 194 -10.97 -3.21 1.03
CA TRP A 194 -11.20 -4.66 1.16
C TRP A 194 -9.97 -5.39 1.69
N TYR A 195 -10.17 -6.65 2.04
CA TYR A 195 -9.12 -7.58 2.41
C TYR A 195 -9.34 -8.95 1.77
N TYR A 196 -8.29 -9.72 1.72
CA TYR A 196 -8.32 -11.12 1.29
C TYR A 196 -8.06 -12.05 2.47
N GLY A 197 -8.64 -13.25 2.43
CA GLY A 197 -8.19 -14.34 3.29
C GLY A 197 -6.80 -14.84 2.87
N ILE A 198 -6.07 -15.50 3.76
CA ILE A 198 -4.72 -16.05 3.47
C ILE A 198 -4.76 -16.97 2.25
N SER A 199 -5.79 -17.82 2.14
CA SER A 199 -5.99 -18.68 0.98
C SER A 199 -6.14 -17.90 -0.32
N ASP A 200 -6.88 -16.77 -0.30
CA ASP A 200 -7.08 -15.94 -1.49
C ASP A 200 -5.82 -15.17 -1.87
N LEU A 201 -5.05 -14.68 -0.87
CA LEU A 201 -3.71 -14.12 -1.11
C LEU A 201 -2.79 -15.14 -1.79
N ASN A 202 -2.82 -16.40 -1.34
CA ASN A 202 -2.04 -17.47 -1.96
C ASN A 202 -2.44 -17.74 -3.42
N LYS A 203 -3.74 -17.71 -3.75
CA LYS A 203 -4.21 -17.83 -5.14
C LYS A 203 -3.74 -16.68 -6.02
N LEU A 204 -3.63 -15.48 -5.45
CA LEU A 204 -3.10 -14.30 -6.13
C LEU A 204 -1.56 -14.27 -6.23
N GLY A 205 -0.87 -15.30 -5.75
CA GLY A 205 0.59 -15.39 -5.84
C GLY A 205 1.35 -14.89 -4.62
N VAL A 206 0.66 -14.34 -3.61
CA VAL A 206 1.32 -13.90 -2.36
C VAL A 206 1.53 -15.13 -1.47
N LYS A 207 2.73 -15.68 -1.52
CA LYS A 207 3.11 -16.92 -0.85
C LYS A 207 3.84 -16.70 0.49
N ASN A 208 4.14 -17.80 1.19
CA ASN A 208 4.96 -17.83 2.41
C ASN A 208 4.41 -16.93 3.53
N ILE A 209 3.09 -17.00 3.76
CA ILE A 209 2.42 -16.26 4.83
C ILE A 209 2.26 -17.18 6.04
N SER A 210 2.77 -16.75 7.19
CA SER A 210 2.60 -17.39 8.49
C SER A 210 1.87 -16.48 9.47
N VAL A 211 1.19 -17.08 10.45
CA VAL A 211 0.43 -16.35 11.47
C VAL A 211 1.10 -16.54 12.82
N LEU A 212 1.41 -15.45 13.50
CA LEU A 212 1.83 -15.47 14.90
C LEU A 212 0.61 -15.70 15.78
N ASN A 213 0.67 -16.74 16.64
CA ASN A 213 -0.43 -17.11 17.52
C ASN A 213 -1.73 -17.43 16.73
N PRO A 214 -1.72 -18.44 15.83
CA PRO A 214 -2.87 -18.81 15.01
C PRO A 214 -4.09 -19.22 15.85
N PRO A 215 -5.33 -19.15 15.32
CA PRO A 215 -5.64 -18.80 13.93
C PRO A 215 -5.63 -17.29 13.66
N TRP A 216 -5.48 -16.91 12.38
CA TRP A 216 -5.75 -15.55 11.95
C TRP A 216 -7.28 -15.31 11.94
N VAL A 217 -7.70 -14.26 12.63
CA VAL A 217 -9.10 -13.84 12.73
C VAL A 217 -9.19 -12.37 12.33
N PHE A 218 -9.89 -12.10 11.24
CA PHE A 218 -10.12 -10.75 10.78
C PHE A 218 -10.81 -9.90 11.86
N LYS A 219 -10.30 -8.69 12.05
CA LYS A 219 -10.86 -7.67 12.92
C LYS A 219 -10.90 -6.33 12.21
N GLN A 220 -12.03 -5.63 12.26
CA GLN A 220 -12.15 -4.27 11.74
C GLN A 220 -11.24 -3.31 12.52
N LEU A 221 -10.68 -2.33 11.82
CA LEU A 221 -9.86 -1.30 12.48
C LEU A 221 -10.71 -0.36 13.33
N SER A 222 -11.88 0.01 12.82
CA SER A 222 -12.86 0.84 13.56
C SER A 222 -14.25 0.69 12.94
N GLU A 223 -15.27 1.22 13.62
CA GLU A 223 -16.63 1.28 13.08
C GLU A 223 -16.73 2.21 11.86
N LYS A 224 -15.88 3.24 11.79
CA LYS A 224 -15.86 4.22 10.70
C LYS A 224 -15.01 3.83 9.51
N SER A 225 -14.13 2.84 9.66
CA SER A 225 -13.19 2.40 8.63
C SER A 225 -13.28 0.89 8.49
N GLN A 226 -14.29 0.46 7.75
CA GLN A 226 -14.56 -0.96 7.56
C GLN A 226 -13.92 -1.47 6.28
N PHE A 227 -13.59 -2.77 6.29
CA PHE A 227 -13.07 -3.49 5.14
C PHE A 227 -13.97 -4.69 4.86
N TYR A 228 -14.35 -4.88 3.60
CA TYR A 228 -15.09 -6.07 3.18
C TYR A 228 -14.16 -7.15 2.64
N LYS A 229 -14.60 -8.38 2.73
CA LYS A 229 -13.84 -9.52 2.21
C LYS A 229 -14.03 -9.66 0.71
N VAL A 230 -12.92 -9.82 0.00
CA VAL A 230 -12.89 -10.23 -1.41
C VAL A 230 -12.48 -11.69 -1.50
N GLU A 231 -13.22 -12.47 -2.25
CA GLU A 231 -12.97 -13.89 -2.49
C GLU A 231 -12.48 -14.10 -3.92
N VAL A 232 -11.37 -14.80 -4.05
CA VAL A 232 -10.82 -15.19 -5.34
C VAL A 232 -11.43 -16.53 -5.73
N THR A 233 -12.36 -16.49 -6.69
CA THR A 233 -12.89 -17.71 -7.30
C THR A 233 -11.77 -18.43 -8.04
N GLY A 234 -11.67 -19.75 -7.86
CA GLY A 234 -10.54 -20.53 -8.38
C GLY A 234 -10.32 -20.39 -9.87
N SER A 235 -9.08 -20.41 -10.25
CA SER A 235 -8.61 -20.76 -11.59
C SER A 235 -8.75 -22.25 -11.81
#